data_d25e31f4cb4dfed5987e8d336e96773e
#
_entry.id   d25e31f4cb4dfed5987e8d336e96773e
#
_cell.length_a   1.000
_cell.length_b   1.000
_cell.length_c   1.000
_cell.angle_alpha   90.00
_cell.angle_beta   90.00
_cell.angle_gamma   90.00
#
_symmetry.space_group_name_H-M   'P 1'
#
loop_
_entity.id
_entity.type
_entity.pdbx_description
1 polymer ?
#
loop_
_entity_poly.entity_id
_entity_poly.type
_entity_poly.pdbx_seq_one_letter_code
_entity_poly.pdbx_strand_id
1 'polypeptide(L)'
;MNNYINATFGCIVLLSLMLVSQKALPNDIDEVGCLAEAIYFEARGEDIVGMIAVGQVIINRVNDIRFDDTICSVVHAGYYYENYPVRDRCQFSYWCDGKHERYGDIKA
;
A
#
# COMPACT_ATOMS: atom_id res chain seq x y z
N MET A 1 55.70 0.73 -18.51
CA MET A 1 54.75 -0.29 -18.93
C MET A 1 53.77 -0.70 -17.82
N ASN A 2 53.66 0.05 -16.72
CA ASN A 2 52.82 -0.31 -15.55
C ASN A 2 51.58 0.62 -15.32
N ASN A 3 51.29 1.54 -16.23
CA ASN A 3 50.19 2.50 -16.03
C ASN A 3 48.82 2.08 -16.58
N TYR A 4 48.74 0.95 -17.29
CA TYR A 4 47.47 0.51 -17.89
C TYR A 4 46.64 -0.40 -16.99
N ILE A 5 47.25 -1.01 -15.98
CA ILE A 5 46.55 -1.98 -15.10
C ILE A 5 45.69 -1.25 -14.04
N ASN A 6 46.09 -0.03 -13.63
CA ASN A 6 45.37 0.71 -12.60
C ASN A 6 44.07 1.40 -13.11
N ALA A 7 43.99 1.71 -14.40
CA ALA A 7 42.81 2.37 -14.98
C ALA A 7 41.63 1.39 -15.18
N THR A 8 41.92 0.13 -15.48
CA THR A 8 40.89 -0.90 -15.67
C THR A 8 40.29 -1.38 -14.35
N PHE A 9 41.09 -1.43 -13.28
CA PHE A 9 40.59 -1.84 -11.95
C PHE A 9 39.67 -0.78 -11.32
N GLY A 10 39.97 0.50 -11.53
CA GLY A 10 39.13 1.62 -11.05
C GLY A 10 37.75 1.65 -11.71
N CYS A 11 37.67 1.31 -13.00
CA CYS A 11 36.39 1.29 -13.74
C CYS A 11 35.47 0.14 -13.30
N ILE A 12 36.02 -1.03 -12.96
CA ILE A 12 35.25 -2.20 -12.53
C ILE A 12 34.68 -1.99 -11.12
N VAL A 13 35.44 -1.34 -10.24
CA VAL A 13 34.99 -1.03 -8.87
C VAL A 13 33.89 0.03 -8.87
N LEU A 14 33.94 1.02 -9.79
CA LEU A 14 32.90 2.03 -9.94
C LEU A 14 31.60 1.46 -10.54
N LEU A 15 31.69 0.47 -11.45
CA LEU A 15 30.50 -0.20 -12.00
C LEU A 15 29.80 -1.09 -10.97
N SER A 16 30.53 -1.69 -10.03
CA SER A 16 29.94 -2.57 -9.03
C SER A 16 29.17 -1.82 -7.92
N LEU A 17 29.43 -0.52 -7.73
CA LEU A 17 28.67 0.30 -6.76
C LEU A 17 27.30 0.77 -7.27
N MET A 18 26.99 0.57 -8.55
CA MET A 18 25.71 0.99 -9.16
C MET A 18 24.60 -0.05 -9.06
N LEU A 19 24.87 -1.22 -8.46
CA LEU A 19 23.84 -2.20 -8.12
C LEU A 19 23.23 -1.90 -6.73
N VAL A 20 22.87 -0.65 -6.49
CA VAL A 20 21.97 -0.33 -5.39
C VAL A 20 20.62 -0.87 -5.81
N SER A 21 20.20 -1.95 -5.14
CA SER A 21 18.86 -2.50 -5.23
C SER A 21 17.86 -1.35 -5.03
N GLN A 22 17.27 -0.88 -6.12
CA GLN A 22 16.15 0.05 -6.03
C GLN A 22 14.98 -0.75 -5.45
N LYS A 23 14.75 -0.61 -4.14
CA LYS A 23 13.45 -0.95 -3.59
C LYS A 23 12.45 -0.11 -4.37
N ALA A 24 11.59 -0.78 -5.14
CA ALA A 24 10.45 -0.13 -5.74
C ALA A 24 9.68 0.53 -4.58
N LEU A 25 9.61 1.87 -4.59
CA LEU A 25 8.73 2.59 -3.70
C LEU A 25 7.30 2.09 -3.95
N PRO A 26 6.51 1.81 -2.91
CA PRO A 26 5.09 1.54 -3.10
C PRO A 26 4.53 2.67 -3.95
N ASN A 27 3.69 2.31 -4.92
CA ASN A 27 3.15 3.29 -5.85
C ASN A 27 2.22 4.21 -5.05
N ASP A 28 2.66 5.42 -4.75
CA ASP A 28 1.91 6.38 -3.91
C ASP A 28 0.46 6.58 -4.38
N ILE A 29 0.23 6.41 -5.67
CA ILE A 29 -1.11 6.50 -6.28
C ILE A 29 -2.00 5.35 -5.80
N ASP A 30 -1.47 4.14 -5.69
CA ASP A 30 -2.24 2.97 -5.22
C ASP A 30 -2.56 3.10 -3.74
N GLU A 31 -1.63 3.58 -2.92
CA GLU A 31 -1.82 3.81 -1.48
C GLU A 31 -2.90 4.87 -1.22
N VAL A 32 -2.89 5.98 -1.96
CA VAL A 32 -3.93 7.01 -1.87
C VAL A 32 -5.28 6.46 -2.35
N GLY A 33 -5.28 5.62 -3.40
CA GLY A 33 -6.47 4.94 -3.89
C GLY A 33 -7.11 4.04 -2.83
N CYS A 34 -6.31 3.20 -2.17
CA CYS A 34 -6.77 2.34 -1.07
C CYS A 34 -7.35 3.16 0.11
N LEU A 35 -6.70 4.27 0.47
CA LEU A 35 -7.18 5.15 1.54
C LEU A 35 -8.53 5.79 1.17
N ALA A 36 -8.63 6.32 -0.03
CA ALA A 36 -9.85 6.97 -0.52
C ALA A 36 -11.02 5.99 -0.59
N GLU A 37 -10.78 4.78 -1.10
CA GLU A 37 -11.78 3.72 -1.18
C GLU A 37 -12.27 3.32 0.22
N ALA A 38 -11.37 3.10 1.16
CA ALA A 38 -11.72 2.75 2.54
C ALA A 38 -12.54 3.85 3.23
N ILE A 39 -12.12 5.10 3.12
CA ILE A 39 -12.88 6.24 3.66
C ILE A 39 -14.27 6.30 3.03
N TYR A 40 -14.35 6.12 1.71
CA TYR A 40 -15.62 6.17 0.99
C TYR A 40 -16.61 5.12 1.52
N PHE A 41 -16.20 3.86 1.64
CA PHE A 41 -17.11 2.78 2.04
C PHE A 41 -17.42 2.79 3.55
N GLU A 42 -16.44 3.11 4.40
CA GLU A 42 -16.61 3.09 5.85
C GLU A 42 -17.31 4.34 6.40
N ALA A 43 -17.11 5.50 5.76
CA ALA A 43 -17.69 6.76 6.19
C ALA A 43 -18.86 7.23 5.32
N ARG A 44 -19.46 6.32 4.56
CA ARG A 44 -20.61 6.63 3.70
C ARG A 44 -21.78 7.17 4.54
N GLY A 45 -22.19 8.40 4.24
CA GLY A 45 -23.26 9.09 4.98
C GLY A 45 -22.80 9.86 6.21
N GLU A 46 -21.52 9.76 6.57
CA GLU A 46 -20.93 10.58 7.62
C GLU A 46 -20.54 11.98 7.11
N ASP A 47 -20.35 12.90 8.04
CA ASP A 47 -19.79 14.21 7.74
C ASP A 47 -18.26 14.15 7.54
N ILE A 48 -17.66 15.31 7.24
CA ILE A 48 -16.20 15.42 7.02
C ILE A 48 -15.39 14.96 8.24
N VAL A 49 -15.90 15.12 9.44
CA VAL A 49 -15.24 14.71 10.68
C VAL A 49 -15.19 13.18 10.77
N GLY A 50 -16.28 12.50 10.39
CA GLY A 50 -16.33 11.05 10.30
C GLY A 50 -15.37 10.50 9.25
N MET A 51 -15.27 11.12 8.09
CA MET A 51 -14.31 10.75 7.04
C MET A 51 -12.86 10.88 7.52
N ILE A 52 -12.53 11.99 8.19
CA ILE A 52 -11.20 12.22 8.78
C ILE A 52 -10.89 11.16 9.84
N ALA A 53 -11.86 10.82 10.69
CA ALA A 53 -11.68 9.82 11.73
C ALA A 53 -11.32 8.43 11.17
N VAL A 54 -12.01 7.99 10.10
CA VAL A 54 -11.68 6.74 9.40
C VAL A 54 -10.26 6.79 8.84
N GLY A 55 -9.91 7.85 8.13
CA GLY A 55 -8.55 8.03 7.59
C GLY A 55 -7.48 7.99 8.69
N GLN A 56 -7.73 8.64 9.82
CA GLN A 56 -6.81 8.67 10.95
C GLN A 56 -6.61 7.28 11.57
N VAL A 57 -7.66 6.47 11.68
CA VAL A 57 -7.55 5.07 12.15
C VAL A 57 -6.63 4.26 11.24
N ILE A 58 -6.78 4.39 9.92
CA ILE A 58 -5.95 3.68 8.94
C ILE A 58 -4.48 4.11 9.09
N ILE A 59 -4.20 5.40 9.10
CA ILE A 59 -2.84 5.93 9.23
C ILE A 59 -2.21 5.52 10.57
N ASN A 60 -2.96 5.53 11.66
CA ASN A 60 -2.46 5.07 12.95
C ASN A 60 -2.08 3.59 12.92
N ARG A 61 -2.85 2.75 12.21
CA ARG A 61 -2.52 1.32 12.05
C ARG A 61 -1.24 1.13 11.23
N VAL A 62 -1.07 1.84 10.12
CA VAL A 62 0.17 1.80 9.32
C VAL A 62 1.40 2.15 10.14
N ASN A 63 1.27 3.07 11.11
CA ASN A 63 2.37 3.48 11.99
C ASN A 63 2.55 2.59 13.24
N ASP A 64 1.72 1.59 13.41
CA ASP A 64 1.74 0.69 14.57
C ASP A 64 2.31 -0.68 14.18
N ILE A 65 3.40 -1.10 14.84
CA ILE A 65 4.10 -2.36 14.56
C ILE A 65 3.21 -3.62 14.60
N ARG A 66 2.02 -3.54 15.19
CA ARG A 66 1.06 -4.65 15.25
C ARG A 66 0.27 -4.88 13.96
N PHE A 67 0.36 -3.94 13.02
CA PHE A 67 -0.34 -3.97 11.74
C PHE A 67 0.64 -3.96 10.58
N ASP A 68 0.13 -4.17 9.38
CA ASP A 68 0.90 -4.03 8.15
C ASP A 68 1.38 -2.58 7.96
N ASP A 69 2.45 -2.39 7.21
CA ASP A 69 3.16 -1.11 7.07
C ASP A 69 2.75 -0.30 5.83
N THR A 70 1.74 -0.75 5.10
CA THR A 70 1.17 -0.02 3.96
C THR A 70 -0.33 0.18 4.12
N ILE A 71 -0.87 1.24 3.52
CA ILE A 71 -2.30 1.54 3.57
C ILE A 71 -3.11 0.44 2.93
N CYS A 72 -2.74 0.02 1.71
CA CYS A 72 -3.44 -1.07 1.02
C CYS A 72 -3.44 -2.37 1.83
N SER A 73 -2.31 -2.75 2.44
CA SER A 73 -2.24 -3.95 3.27
C SER A 73 -3.11 -3.85 4.52
N VAL A 74 -3.16 -2.68 5.16
CA VAL A 74 -4.02 -2.44 6.32
C VAL A 74 -5.50 -2.53 5.96
N VAL A 75 -5.93 -1.88 4.86
CA VAL A 75 -7.36 -1.86 4.49
C VAL A 75 -7.84 -3.18 3.89
N HIS A 76 -6.95 -3.95 3.29
CA HIS A 76 -7.24 -5.28 2.75
C HIS A 76 -6.95 -6.42 3.75
N ALA A 77 -6.57 -6.10 4.98
CA ALA A 77 -6.27 -7.09 6.00
C ALA A 77 -7.51 -7.94 6.33
N GLY A 78 -7.30 -9.25 6.48
CA GLY A 78 -8.37 -10.18 6.77
C GLY A 78 -7.93 -11.63 6.70
N TYR A 79 -8.87 -12.53 6.73
CA TYR A 79 -8.62 -13.95 6.56
C TYR A 79 -8.73 -14.34 5.09
N TYR A 80 -7.69 -15.00 4.57
CA TYR A 80 -7.60 -15.41 3.17
C TYR A 80 -7.53 -16.94 3.06
N TYR A 81 -8.19 -17.47 2.03
CA TYR A 81 -8.06 -18.85 1.61
C TYR A 81 -7.65 -18.88 0.13
N GLU A 82 -6.54 -19.54 -0.19
CA GLU A 82 -5.98 -19.61 -1.56
C GLU A 82 -5.91 -18.25 -2.28
N ASN A 83 -5.43 -17.20 -1.60
CA ASN A 83 -5.33 -15.82 -2.09
C ASN A 83 -6.66 -15.08 -2.29
N TYR A 84 -7.78 -15.66 -1.89
CA TYR A 84 -9.08 -14.98 -1.92
C TYR A 84 -9.51 -14.59 -0.51
N PRO A 85 -9.99 -13.35 -0.31
CA PRO A 85 -10.51 -12.94 0.99
C PRO A 85 -11.75 -13.77 1.34
N VAL A 86 -11.79 -14.28 2.56
CA VAL A 86 -12.94 -15.03 3.06
C VAL A 86 -14.04 -14.04 3.43
N ARG A 87 -15.24 -14.29 2.89
CA ARG A 87 -16.40 -13.41 3.06
C ARG A 87 -16.66 -13.08 4.53
N ASP A 88 -16.91 -11.81 4.80
CA ASP A 88 -17.24 -11.24 6.11
C ASP A 88 -16.15 -11.45 7.19
N ARG A 89 -14.90 -11.72 6.78
CA ARG A 89 -13.75 -11.93 7.68
C ARG A 89 -12.59 -10.95 7.43
N CYS A 90 -12.91 -9.74 6.96
CA CYS A 90 -11.96 -8.66 6.74
C CYS A 90 -12.05 -7.60 7.84
N GLN A 91 -10.94 -6.91 8.09
CA GLN A 91 -10.89 -5.80 9.05
C GLN A 91 -11.79 -4.63 8.62
N PHE A 92 -11.83 -4.38 7.31
CA PHE A 92 -12.75 -3.45 6.68
C PHE A 92 -13.76 -4.27 5.89
N SER A 93 -15.04 -4.22 6.29
CA SER A 93 -16.06 -5.15 5.81
C SER A 93 -16.31 -5.05 4.30
N TYR A 94 -16.22 -3.85 3.73
CA TYR A 94 -16.45 -3.63 2.30
C TYR A 94 -15.53 -4.47 1.41
N TRP A 95 -14.32 -4.78 1.87
CA TRP A 95 -13.33 -5.52 1.10
C TRP A 95 -13.76 -6.95 0.77
N CYS A 96 -14.56 -7.57 1.64
CA CYS A 96 -14.99 -8.95 1.45
C CYS A 96 -16.45 -9.25 1.83
N ASP A 97 -17.33 -8.26 1.80
CA ASP A 97 -18.76 -8.44 2.07
C ASP A 97 -19.53 -9.11 0.91
N GLY A 98 -18.84 -9.33 -0.21
CA GLY A 98 -19.42 -9.96 -1.41
C GLY A 98 -20.28 -9.04 -2.25
N LYS A 99 -20.33 -7.75 -1.95
CA LYS A 99 -21.04 -6.77 -2.77
C LYS A 99 -20.11 -6.23 -3.86
N HIS A 100 -20.59 -6.16 -5.08
CA HIS A 100 -19.89 -5.56 -6.21
C HIS A 100 -20.08 -4.04 -6.25
N GLU A 101 -19.92 -3.36 -5.14
CA GLU A 101 -19.92 -1.90 -5.12
C GLU A 101 -18.55 -1.39 -5.55
N ARG A 102 -18.47 -0.86 -6.77
CA ARG A 102 -17.25 -0.24 -7.26
C ARG A 102 -17.18 1.22 -6.85
N TYR A 103 -16.00 1.64 -6.42
CA TYR A 103 -15.64 3.04 -6.37
C TYR A 103 -15.81 3.63 -7.79
N GLY A 104 -16.79 4.47 -7.99
CA GLY A 104 -17.14 5.04 -9.30
C GLY A 104 -18.55 4.70 -9.82
N ASP A 105 -19.26 3.74 -9.24
CA ASP A 105 -20.66 3.48 -9.56
C ASP A 105 -21.63 4.50 -8.91
N ILE A 106 -21.06 5.54 -8.28
CA ILE A 106 -21.80 6.63 -7.71
C ILE A 106 -22.19 7.56 -8.85
N LYS A 107 -23.41 7.43 -9.26
CA LYS A 107 -24.05 8.53 -9.98
C LYS A 107 -24.12 9.72 -9.03
N ALA A 108 -23.36 10.74 -9.37
CA ALA A 108 -23.47 12.04 -8.74
C ALA A 108 -24.94 12.52 -8.74
#